data_e7cf6cc518d1d2b59ae0773d97041c94
#
_entry.id   e7cf6cc518d1d2b59ae0773d97041c94
#
_cell.length_a   1.000
_cell.length_b   1.000
_cell.length_c   1.000
_cell.angle_alpha   90.00
_cell.angle_beta   90.00
_cell.angle_gamma   90.00
#
_symmetry.space_group_name_H-M   'P 1'
#
loop_
_entity.id
_entity.type
_entity.pdbx_description
1 polymer ?
#
loop_
_entity_poly.entity_id
_entity_poly.type
_entity_poly.pdbx_seq_one_letter_code
_entity_poly.pdbx_strand_id
1 'polypeptide(L)'
;PARVADLSGPRFGGTFLSDGVVQRLKADDGIRVAPMITQFGWQVEKQFYNGGSGVAALTEAVVLFGGMEQGLVLPSLSWLVGVRTHEGTEFGVGPNITPVGVALALAAGKTFRAGVLNVPVSIAVVPSKSGVRVSMLTGFSLRRP
;
A
#
# COMPACT_ATOMS: atom_id res chain seq x y z
N PRO A 1 2.15 -5.17 28.61
CA PRO A 1 1.63 -5.78 27.40
C PRO A 1 2.22 -5.14 26.15
N ALA A 2 2.51 -6.00 25.16
CA ALA A 2 3.05 -5.54 23.91
C ALA A 2 1.99 -4.73 23.13
N ARG A 3 2.38 -3.56 22.65
CA ARG A 3 1.52 -2.74 21.82
C ARG A 3 1.87 -2.93 20.35
N VAL A 4 0.84 -2.98 19.53
CA VAL A 4 0.99 -2.96 18.08
C VAL A 4 1.10 -1.52 17.63
N ALA A 5 2.10 -1.21 16.81
CA ALA A 5 2.37 0.16 16.37
C ALA A 5 1.25 0.69 15.47
N ASP A 6 0.96 2.00 15.61
CA ASP A 6 0.16 2.75 14.64
C ASP A 6 1.13 3.30 13.61
N LEU A 7 0.94 2.94 12.35
CA LEU A 7 1.85 3.29 11.27
C LEU A 7 1.25 4.31 10.30
N SER A 8 0.33 5.13 10.75
CA SER A 8 -0.16 6.24 9.92
C SER A 8 0.99 7.19 9.57
N GLY A 9 1.05 7.65 8.35
CA GLY A 9 2.10 8.54 7.90
C GLY A 9 2.35 8.48 6.41
N PRO A 10 3.40 9.19 5.95
CA PRO A 10 3.73 9.24 4.53
C PRO A 10 4.22 7.89 4.01
N ARG A 11 3.92 7.65 2.73
CA ARG A 11 4.35 6.46 2.00
C ARG A 11 4.88 6.87 0.64
N PHE A 12 5.92 6.17 0.19
CA PHE A 12 6.47 6.34 -1.15
C PHE A 12 7.05 5.01 -1.61
N GLY A 13 7.14 4.86 -2.91
CA GLY A 13 7.65 3.64 -3.50
C GLY A 13 7.38 3.56 -4.98
N GLY A 14 7.22 2.35 -5.49
CA GLY A 14 7.01 2.11 -6.89
C GLY A 14 6.05 0.97 -7.15
N THR A 15 5.41 1.02 -8.30
CA THR A 15 4.54 -0.04 -8.78
C THR A 15 5.06 -0.54 -10.12
N PHE A 16 5.21 -1.86 -10.22
CA PHE A 16 5.52 -2.53 -11.47
C PHE A 16 4.23 -3.01 -12.11
N LEU A 17 4.08 -2.72 -13.40
CA LEU A 17 2.91 -3.08 -14.18
C LEU A 17 3.29 -4.19 -15.15
N SER A 18 2.50 -5.25 -15.19
CA SER A 18 2.70 -6.28 -16.21
C SER A 18 2.32 -5.74 -17.58
N ASP A 19 2.79 -6.37 -18.64
CA ASP A 19 2.53 -5.94 -20.02
C ASP A 19 1.04 -5.83 -20.31
N GLY A 20 0.24 -6.76 -19.79
CA GLY A 20 -1.20 -6.73 -19.97
C GLY A 20 -1.84 -5.48 -19.39
N VAL A 21 -1.39 -5.03 -18.23
CA VAL A 21 -1.91 -3.81 -17.59
C VAL A 21 -1.48 -2.58 -18.40
N VAL A 22 -0.24 -2.51 -18.84
CA VAL A 22 0.26 -1.40 -19.67
C VAL A 22 -0.54 -1.27 -20.96
N GLN A 23 -0.80 -2.39 -21.63
CA GLN A 23 -1.57 -2.41 -22.87
C GLN A 23 -3.02 -2.02 -22.67
N ARG A 24 -3.63 -2.43 -21.58
CA ARG A 24 -4.99 -2.05 -21.26
C ARG A 24 -5.12 -0.55 -20.99
N LEU A 25 -4.20 0.05 -20.25
CA LEU A 25 -4.20 1.48 -19.99
C LEU A 25 -4.10 2.26 -21.28
N LYS A 26 -3.28 1.80 -22.22
CA LYS A 26 -3.11 2.45 -23.52
C LYS A 26 -4.35 2.28 -24.40
N ALA A 27 -4.90 1.09 -24.47
CA ALA A 27 -6.01 0.75 -25.36
C ALA A 27 -7.34 1.32 -24.88
N ASP A 28 -7.66 1.11 -23.59
CA ASP A 28 -8.99 1.43 -23.06
C ASP A 28 -9.08 2.88 -22.55
N ASP A 29 -8.02 3.39 -21.99
CA ASP A 29 -8.01 4.70 -21.29
C ASP A 29 -7.11 5.73 -21.96
N GLY A 30 -6.41 5.36 -23.02
CA GLY A 30 -5.50 6.24 -23.72
C GLY A 30 -4.28 6.66 -22.89
N ILE A 31 -4.01 5.96 -21.81
CA ILE A 31 -2.91 6.27 -20.90
C ILE A 31 -1.67 5.49 -21.32
N ARG A 32 -0.63 6.23 -21.69
CA ARG A 32 0.67 5.63 -22.00
C ARG A 32 1.53 5.73 -20.74
N VAL A 33 1.90 4.58 -20.22
CA VAL A 33 2.67 4.48 -18.98
C VAL A 33 3.79 3.47 -19.16
N ALA A 34 4.96 3.78 -18.60
CA ALA A 34 6.06 2.83 -18.53
C ALA A 34 5.71 1.69 -17.55
N PRO A 35 6.35 0.51 -17.65
CA PRO A 35 6.05 -0.63 -16.80
C PRO A 35 6.32 -0.41 -15.31
N MET A 36 6.99 0.68 -14.95
CA MET A 36 7.23 1.05 -13.57
C MET A 36 6.84 2.51 -13.35
N ILE A 37 6.12 2.77 -12.27
CA ILE A 37 5.76 4.13 -11.84
C ILE A 37 6.18 4.33 -10.40
N THR A 38 6.66 5.53 -10.07
CA THR A 38 6.89 5.92 -8.69
C THR A 38 5.60 6.48 -8.11
N GLN A 39 5.43 6.30 -6.81
CA GLN A 39 4.23 6.72 -6.09
C GLN A 39 4.60 7.35 -4.76
N PHE A 40 3.78 8.29 -4.33
CA PHE A 40 3.85 8.84 -2.98
C PHE A 40 2.45 9.14 -2.49
N GLY A 41 2.29 9.19 -1.20
CA GLY A 41 1.01 9.50 -0.59
C GLY A 41 1.01 9.33 0.90
N TRP A 42 -0.11 8.91 1.42
CA TRP A 42 -0.33 8.84 2.86
C TRP A 42 -1.15 7.61 3.21
N GLN A 43 -0.80 6.99 4.34
CA GLN A 43 -1.56 5.89 4.91
C GLN A 43 -2.15 6.35 6.24
N VAL A 44 -3.44 6.09 6.43
CA VAL A 44 -4.15 6.30 7.68
C VAL A 44 -4.71 4.97 8.13
N GLU A 45 -4.48 4.60 9.38
CA GLU A 45 -4.93 3.31 9.88
C GLU A 45 -5.60 3.45 11.23
N LYS A 46 -6.46 2.47 11.54
CA LYS A 46 -7.13 2.38 12.83
C LYS A 46 -7.19 0.93 13.26
N GLN A 47 -6.70 0.67 14.47
CA GLN A 47 -6.84 -0.64 15.09
C GLN A 47 -8.22 -0.72 15.74
N PHE A 48 -9.01 -1.72 15.38
CA PHE A 48 -10.34 -1.91 15.95
C PHE A 48 -10.41 -3.10 16.89
N TYR A 49 -9.37 -3.88 16.98
CA TYR A 49 -9.26 -4.98 17.92
C TYR A 49 -7.80 -5.21 18.31
N ASN A 50 -7.56 -5.36 19.59
CA ASN A 50 -6.24 -5.73 20.11
C ASN A 50 -6.45 -6.81 21.18
N GLY A 51 -6.04 -8.03 20.85
CA GLY A 51 -6.31 -9.21 21.67
C GLY A 51 -5.41 -9.38 22.89
N GLY A 52 -4.50 -8.45 23.18
CA GLY A 52 -3.57 -8.58 24.28
C GLY A 52 -2.45 -9.60 24.06
N SER A 53 -2.50 -10.37 22.99
CA SER A 53 -1.49 -11.37 22.63
C SER A 53 -0.41 -10.81 21.69
N GLY A 54 -0.42 -9.50 21.45
CA GLY A 54 0.50 -8.87 20.54
C GLY A 54 0.04 -8.91 19.07
N VAL A 55 -1.23 -9.21 18.84
CA VAL A 55 -1.83 -9.18 17.50
C VAL A 55 -3.01 -8.22 17.51
N ALA A 56 -3.05 -7.33 16.56
CA ALA A 56 -4.15 -6.38 16.39
C ALA A 56 -4.80 -6.56 15.03
N ALA A 57 -6.13 -6.43 14.99
CA ALA A 57 -6.87 -6.29 13.75
C ALA A 57 -7.03 -4.80 13.45
N LEU A 58 -6.81 -4.42 12.20
CA LEU A 58 -6.84 -3.02 11.81
C LEU A 58 -7.45 -2.83 10.43
N THR A 59 -7.87 -1.61 10.19
CA THR A 59 -8.24 -1.16 8.84
C THR A 59 -7.34 0.00 8.45
N GLU A 60 -6.99 0.07 7.19
CA GLU A 60 -6.11 1.13 6.69
C GLU A 60 -6.59 1.64 5.34
N ALA A 61 -6.43 2.94 5.15
CA ALA A 61 -6.66 3.61 3.88
C ALA A 61 -5.32 4.11 3.36
N VAL A 62 -4.97 3.76 2.14
CA VAL A 62 -3.73 4.18 1.50
C VAL A 62 -4.09 4.98 0.27
N VAL A 63 -3.71 6.25 0.26
CA VAL A 63 -3.93 7.15 -0.87
C VAL A 63 -2.57 7.44 -1.50
N LEU A 64 -2.42 7.10 -2.77
CA LEU A 64 -1.18 7.28 -3.49
C LEU A 64 -1.42 8.06 -4.78
N PHE A 65 -0.40 8.81 -5.18
CA PHE A 65 -0.35 9.49 -6.47
C PHE A 65 0.94 9.04 -7.16
N GLY A 66 0.81 8.60 -8.40
CA GLY A 66 1.94 8.05 -9.13
C GLY A 66 2.05 8.54 -10.55
N GLY A 67 3.18 8.21 -11.20
CA GLY A 67 3.43 8.53 -12.58
C GLY A 67 3.88 9.96 -12.85
N MET A 68 4.13 10.76 -11.81
CA MET A 68 4.47 12.18 -11.99
C MET A 68 5.79 12.37 -12.72
N GLU A 69 6.73 11.45 -12.59
CA GLU A 69 7.98 11.47 -13.35
C GLU A 69 7.77 11.26 -14.84
N GLN A 70 6.61 10.77 -15.24
CA GLN A 70 6.22 10.56 -16.63
C GLN A 70 5.21 11.59 -17.12
N GLY A 71 4.99 12.66 -16.35
CA GLY A 71 4.00 13.69 -16.67
C GLY A 71 2.56 13.25 -16.42
N LEU A 72 2.37 12.21 -15.62
CA LEU A 72 1.06 11.66 -15.28
C LEU A 72 0.73 11.90 -13.81
N VAL A 73 -0.55 11.92 -13.48
CA VAL A 73 -1.03 11.87 -12.11
C VAL A 73 -2.04 10.74 -12.02
N LEU A 74 -1.62 9.63 -11.43
CA LEU A 74 -2.45 8.43 -11.31
C LEU A 74 -2.79 8.20 -9.84
N PRO A 75 -4.01 8.56 -9.41
CA PRO A 75 -4.42 8.33 -8.03
C PRO A 75 -4.77 6.86 -7.79
N SER A 76 -4.51 6.40 -6.57
CA SER A 76 -4.85 5.06 -6.13
C SER A 76 -5.33 5.14 -4.69
N LEU A 77 -6.48 4.54 -4.42
CA LEU A 77 -7.01 4.43 -3.07
C LEU A 77 -7.19 2.95 -2.76
N SER A 78 -6.53 2.49 -1.70
CA SER A 78 -6.72 1.14 -1.20
C SER A 78 -7.35 1.19 0.18
N TRP A 79 -8.34 0.34 0.41
CA TRP A 79 -8.95 0.17 1.73
C TRP A 79 -8.73 -1.26 2.16
N LEU A 80 -7.83 -1.46 3.11
CA LEU A 80 -7.42 -2.79 3.54
C LEU A 80 -7.89 -3.10 4.94
N VAL A 81 -8.22 -4.36 5.15
CA VAL A 81 -8.47 -4.90 6.49
C VAL A 81 -7.44 -6.00 6.71
N GLY A 82 -6.82 -5.99 7.86
CA GLY A 82 -5.76 -6.94 8.10
C GLY A 82 -5.39 -7.09 9.55
N VAL A 83 -4.27 -7.75 9.77
CA VAL A 83 -3.72 -8.02 11.08
C VAL A 83 -2.26 -7.60 11.12
N ARG A 84 -1.83 -7.14 12.28
CA ARG A 84 -0.43 -6.77 12.53
C ARG A 84 0.00 -7.32 13.88
N THR A 85 1.20 -7.89 13.93
CA THR A 85 1.79 -8.35 15.17
C THR A 85 2.59 -7.23 15.84
N HIS A 86 2.88 -7.36 17.12
CA HIS A 86 3.73 -6.40 17.82
C HIS A 86 5.18 -6.43 17.29
N GLU A 87 5.57 -7.50 16.61
CA GLU A 87 6.87 -7.61 15.96
C GLU A 87 6.94 -6.82 14.64
N GLY A 88 5.78 -6.36 14.15
CA GLY A 88 5.72 -5.54 12.96
C GLY A 88 5.37 -6.27 11.67
N THR A 89 5.07 -7.57 11.73
CA THR A 89 4.59 -8.30 10.55
C THR A 89 3.11 -8.05 10.34
N GLU A 90 2.71 -7.77 9.10
CA GLU A 90 1.31 -7.52 8.78
C GLU A 90 0.86 -8.14 7.48
N PHE A 91 -0.44 -8.44 7.40
CA PHE A 91 -1.11 -8.90 6.20
C PHE A 91 -2.44 -8.18 6.09
N GLY A 92 -2.81 -7.80 4.88
CA GLY A 92 -4.07 -7.13 4.64
C GLY A 92 -4.66 -7.47 3.28
N VAL A 93 -5.96 -7.24 3.15
CA VAL A 93 -6.69 -7.47 1.91
C VAL A 93 -7.82 -6.45 1.82
N GLY A 94 -8.10 -5.99 0.62
CA GLY A 94 -9.22 -5.08 0.38
C GLY A 94 -9.23 -4.52 -1.02
N PRO A 95 -10.22 -3.68 -1.33
CA PRO A 95 -10.34 -3.08 -2.66
C PRO A 95 -9.26 -2.03 -2.91
N ASN A 96 -8.81 -1.99 -4.15
CA ASN A 96 -7.96 -0.94 -4.68
C ASN A 96 -8.73 -0.24 -5.80
N ILE A 97 -8.88 1.06 -5.70
CA ILE A 97 -9.65 1.89 -6.63
C ILE A 97 -8.68 2.81 -7.37
N THR A 98 -8.71 2.75 -8.68
CA THR A 98 -7.89 3.59 -9.56
C THR A 98 -8.77 4.14 -10.68
N PRO A 99 -8.26 5.07 -11.52
CA PRO A 99 -9.04 5.57 -12.65
C PRO A 99 -9.49 4.48 -13.63
N VAL A 100 -8.83 3.33 -13.64
CA VAL A 100 -9.17 2.23 -14.55
C VAL A 100 -10.08 1.18 -13.92
N GLY A 101 -10.49 1.35 -12.68
CA GLY A 101 -11.46 0.46 -12.06
C GLY A 101 -11.10 0.02 -10.65
N VAL A 102 -11.78 -1.00 -10.19
CA VAL A 102 -11.65 -1.55 -8.84
C VAL A 102 -11.11 -2.97 -8.94
N ALA A 103 -10.13 -3.29 -8.10
CA ALA A 103 -9.54 -4.63 -8.03
C ALA A 103 -9.27 -4.99 -6.57
N LEU A 104 -8.99 -6.26 -6.31
CA LEU A 104 -8.62 -6.73 -4.99
C LEU A 104 -7.12 -6.58 -4.79
N ALA A 105 -6.73 -5.95 -3.71
CA ALA A 105 -5.33 -5.81 -3.30
C ALA A 105 -5.01 -6.77 -2.16
N LEU A 106 -3.86 -7.44 -2.25
CA LEU A 106 -3.30 -8.27 -1.20
C LEU A 106 -1.98 -7.65 -0.79
N ALA A 107 -1.80 -7.42 0.50
CA ALA A 107 -0.61 -6.77 1.01
C ALA A 107 0.03 -7.55 2.15
N ALA A 108 1.36 -7.51 2.17
CA ALA A 108 2.14 -8.06 3.28
C ALA A 108 3.30 -7.11 3.55
N GLY A 109 3.67 -6.98 4.81
CA GLY A 109 4.73 -6.05 5.16
C GLY A 109 5.37 -6.36 6.49
N LYS A 110 6.45 -5.61 6.74
CA LYS A 110 7.17 -5.66 7.99
C LYS A 110 7.63 -4.28 8.37
N THR A 111 7.60 -3.98 9.66
CA THR A 111 8.03 -2.71 10.20
C THR A 111 9.38 -2.86 10.89
N PHE A 112 10.30 -2.00 10.52
CA PHE A 112 11.61 -1.88 11.17
C PHE A 112 11.62 -0.66 12.09
N ARG A 113 12.28 -0.80 13.23
CA ARG A 113 12.41 0.30 14.19
C ARG A 113 13.78 0.95 14.05
N ALA A 114 13.79 2.27 13.93
CA ALA A 114 15.00 3.07 13.81
C ALA A 114 14.91 4.28 14.75
N GLY A 115 15.37 4.11 16.00
CA GLY A 115 15.25 5.15 17.01
C GLY A 115 13.80 5.48 17.35
N VAL A 116 13.39 6.73 17.09
CA VAL A 116 12.02 7.19 17.31
C VAL A 116 11.11 6.91 16.12
N LEU A 117 11.65 6.33 15.05
CA LEU A 117 10.90 6.06 13.82
C LEU A 117 10.52 4.61 13.70
N ASN A 118 9.34 4.37 13.20
CA ASN A 118 8.94 3.10 12.62
C ASN A 118 9.04 3.22 11.10
N VAL A 119 9.71 2.28 10.46
CA VAL A 119 9.89 2.28 9.00
C VAL A 119 9.19 1.04 8.46
N PRO A 120 7.94 1.18 7.99
CA PRO A 120 7.24 0.07 7.35
C PRO A 120 7.74 -0.15 5.93
N VAL A 121 7.88 -1.41 5.56
CA VAL A 121 8.16 -1.85 4.19
C VAL A 121 7.09 -2.85 3.81
N SER A 122 6.40 -2.61 2.72
CA SER A 122 5.30 -3.47 2.30
C SER A 122 5.35 -3.78 0.81
N ILE A 123 4.77 -4.92 0.47
CA ILE A 123 4.56 -5.36 -0.90
C ILE A 123 3.07 -5.58 -1.05
N ALA A 124 2.49 -5.03 -2.11
CA ALA A 124 1.10 -5.24 -2.44
C ALA A 124 0.99 -5.80 -3.86
N VAL A 125 0.07 -6.72 -4.04
CA VAL A 125 -0.20 -7.34 -5.32
C VAL A 125 -1.65 -7.12 -5.67
N VAL A 126 -1.90 -6.60 -6.87
CA VAL A 126 -3.24 -6.33 -7.37
C VAL A 126 -3.43 -7.10 -8.68
N PRO A 127 -3.97 -8.32 -8.61
CA PRO A 127 -4.26 -9.10 -9.81
C PRO A 127 -5.49 -8.54 -10.53
N SER A 128 -5.49 -8.63 -11.86
CA SER A 128 -6.63 -8.24 -12.68
C SER A 128 -6.68 -9.13 -13.91
N LYS A 129 -7.78 -9.02 -14.68
CA LYS A 129 -7.93 -9.76 -15.93
C LYS A 129 -6.86 -9.39 -16.96
N SER A 130 -6.33 -8.18 -16.88
CA SER A 130 -5.30 -7.68 -17.81
C SER A 130 -3.88 -8.03 -17.39
N GLY A 131 -3.70 -8.48 -16.16
CA GLY A 131 -2.38 -8.79 -15.61
C GLY A 131 -2.29 -8.43 -14.14
N VAL A 132 -1.08 -8.18 -13.67
CA VAL A 132 -0.82 -7.95 -12.26
C VAL A 132 -0.03 -6.66 -12.06
N ARG A 133 -0.33 -5.96 -10.96
CA ARG A 133 0.47 -4.84 -10.46
C ARG A 133 1.13 -5.26 -9.15
N VAL A 134 2.41 -4.97 -9.01
CA VAL A 134 3.15 -5.24 -7.78
C VAL A 134 3.73 -3.92 -7.29
N SER A 135 3.36 -3.53 -6.09
CA SER A 135 3.81 -2.29 -5.46
C SER A 135 4.75 -2.60 -4.31
N MET A 136 5.81 -1.82 -4.21
CA MET A 136 6.68 -1.84 -3.04
C MET A 136 6.64 -0.44 -2.44
N LEU A 137 6.27 -0.35 -1.18
CA LEU A 137 6.12 0.90 -0.47
C LEU A 137 6.94 0.90 0.80
N THR A 138 7.49 2.05 1.10
CA THR A 138 8.11 2.32 2.39
C THR A 138 7.67 3.69 2.87
N GLY A 139 7.95 3.99 4.11
CA GLY A 139 7.62 5.28 4.69
C GLY A 139 8.16 5.35 6.09
N PHE A 140 7.59 6.25 6.87
CA PHE A 140 7.96 6.36 8.27
C PHE A 140 6.77 6.81 9.10
N SER A 141 6.83 6.49 10.38
CA SER A 141 5.86 6.91 11.37
C SER A 141 6.62 7.17 12.65
N LEU A 142 6.25 8.23 13.35
CA LEU A 142 6.88 8.53 14.63
C LEU A 142 6.36 7.60 15.71
N ARG A 143 7.28 7.03 16.49
CA ARG A 143 6.92 6.21 17.64
C ARG A 143 6.44 7.12 18.76
N ARG A 144 5.26 6.80 19.27
CA ARG A 144 4.76 7.51 20.44
C ARG A 144 5.28 6.84 21.72
N PRO A 145 5.66 7.64 22.71
CA PRO A 145 6.09 7.10 24.00
C PRO A 145 4.98 6.39 24.74
#